data_97d6adf3a5dd97ca2f20c0989d9b73a0
#
_entry.id   97d6adf3a5dd97ca2f20c0989d9b73a0
#
_cell.length_a   1.000
_cell.length_b   1.000
_cell.length_c   1.000
_cell.angle_alpha   90.00
_cell.angle_beta   90.00
_cell.angle_gamma   90.00
#
_symmetry.space_group_name_H-M   'P 1'
#
loop_
_entity.id
_entity.type
_entity.pdbx_description
1 polymer ?
#
loop_
_entity_poly.entity_id
_entity_poly.type
_entity_poly.pdbx_seq_one_letter_code
_entity_poly.pdbx_strand_id
1 'polypeptide(L)'
;MATAETTQETPTAARTGQQFLDGLRGDAREIWLNGEKITHPLDHPQLAEAARTMARVFDLQHEHAGEMLAPSPDDGRLVNVTHLIPRSRGDLERRRRAIELTAAATAGMMGRTPDYLNVTFACFAGRADVWARRGNEQGAANVVAYQKEMRDRDLSTTHSIMNPQVDRSKPEAEQAAGEVALHKVGETENHITVRGARMLATLAPYADELTIYPGSDIRPQDGNYALAFAIPMGTPGLKFICRDSYSKQRSTFDYPLSSRFDEMDAVVIFDDVEVPKNRLFLCGDTEGYSEVISDTGWRGHIMHQAFTRAYVKLSFALGLGHLIANTTGVVRFDHIQEKLGQIWNMVELTRSGLVSAEAGSSLDEGGVWYPDDRPFLALRGEMPKWLPYVNELLQLIGGGGFMATPSVADIQGPLAEQIEKYYQAAGADAERRIRLFRLAWDYIGSDLGGRGELYERFYLSDSWRMTALAYKIADKAFAESLVEQFLQEQPS
;
A
#
# COMPACT_ATOMS: atom_id res chain seq x y z
N MET A 1 -0.94 54.85 2.37
CA MET A 1 -0.47 53.82 3.33
C MET A 1 -1.27 52.57 3.03
N ALA A 2 -0.68 51.60 2.33
CA ALA A 2 -1.31 50.29 2.10
C ALA A 2 -0.98 49.42 3.31
N THR A 3 -2.01 49.01 4.05
CA THR A 3 -1.90 48.02 5.11
C THR A 3 -1.53 46.70 4.48
N ALA A 4 -0.30 46.21 4.74
CA ALA A 4 0.07 44.85 4.43
C ALA A 4 -0.81 43.92 5.29
N GLU A 5 -1.75 43.24 4.65
CA GLU A 5 -2.41 42.06 5.26
C GLU A 5 -1.32 41.02 5.46
N THR A 6 -0.88 40.83 6.69
CA THR A 6 -0.14 39.67 7.12
C THR A 6 -1.11 38.48 7.00
N THR A 7 -1.00 37.71 5.92
CA THR A 7 -1.61 36.39 5.82
C THR A 7 -1.04 35.55 6.95
N GLN A 8 -1.79 35.38 8.03
CA GLN A 8 -1.45 34.42 9.08
C GLN A 8 -1.47 33.03 8.44
N GLU A 9 -0.29 32.41 8.33
CA GLU A 9 -0.19 31.01 7.87
C GLU A 9 -1.03 30.14 8.81
N THR A 10 -1.93 29.34 8.24
CA THR A 10 -2.73 28.39 9.01
C THR A 10 -1.79 27.36 9.63
N PRO A 11 -1.82 27.16 10.96
CA PRO A 11 -0.96 26.16 11.61
C PRO A 11 -1.15 24.77 10.99
N THR A 12 -0.07 24.03 10.81
CA THR A 12 -0.09 22.67 10.23
C THR A 12 0.34 21.61 11.24
N ALA A 13 -0.31 20.46 11.21
CA ALA A 13 0.12 19.24 11.87
C ALA A 13 0.84 18.28 10.89
N ALA A 14 0.78 18.56 9.58
CA ALA A 14 1.46 17.81 8.56
C ALA A 14 2.99 17.96 8.69
N ARG A 15 3.72 16.85 8.75
CA ARG A 15 5.18 16.82 8.87
C ARG A 15 5.85 17.14 7.53
N THR A 16 7.01 17.79 7.59
CA THR A 16 7.95 17.83 6.47
C THR A 16 8.75 16.54 6.38
N GLY A 17 9.39 16.29 5.24
CA GLY A 17 10.31 15.17 5.08
C GLY A 17 11.45 15.20 6.10
N GLN A 18 11.97 16.38 6.44
CA GLN A 18 13.01 16.50 7.46
C GLN A 18 12.48 16.11 8.85
N GLN A 19 11.29 16.57 9.24
CA GLN A 19 10.67 16.18 10.51
C GLN A 19 10.40 14.67 10.57
N PHE A 20 10.05 14.04 9.46
CA PHE A 20 9.93 12.59 9.37
C PHE A 20 11.28 11.90 9.63
N LEU A 21 12.37 12.33 8.95
CA LEU A 21 13.70 11.76 9.12
C LEU A 21 14.24 11.95 10.56
N ASP A 22 13.98 13.11 11.16
CA ASP A 22 14.37 13.39 12.55
C ASP A 22 13.61 12.49 13.54
N GLY A 23 12.32 12.23 13.26
CA GLY A 23 11.50 11.30 14.05
C GLY A 23 12.03 9.86 14.04
N LEU A 24 12.55 9.40 12.91
CA LEU A 24 13.16 8.08 12.80
C LEU A 24 14.42 7.91 13.67
N ARG A 25 15.11 9.00 14.04
CA ARG A 25 16.31 8.97 14.89
C ARG A 25 16.00 8.85 16.38
N GLY A 26 14.74 9.03 16.77
CA GLY A 26 14.34 9.24 18.16
C GLY A 26 14.03 7.97 18.97
N ASP A 27 14.01 6.77 18.37
CA ASP A 27 13.61 5.55 19.06
C ASP A 27 14.68 4.44 19.06
N ALA A 28 14.48 3.44 19.92
CA ALA A 28 15.38 2.30 20.11
C ALA A 28 14.91 1.05 19.33
N ARG A 29 14.38 1.21 18.11
CA ARG A 29 13.89 0.11 17.27
C ARG A 29 14.95 -0.97 17.03
N GLU A 30 14.55 -2.23 17.09
CA GLU A 30 15.44 -3.36 16.87
C GLU A 30 15.24 -3.94 15.47
N ILE A 31 16.09 -3.52 14.52
CA ILE A 31 16.05 -3.95 13.11
C ILE A 31 17.25 -4.84 12.82
N TRP A 32 17.00 -5.95 12.15
CA TRP A 32 18.01 -6.91 11.69
C TRP A 32 17.98 -7.00 10.16
N LEU A 33 19.14 -6.87 9.53
CA LEU A 33 19.33 -7.01 8.09
C LEU A 33 20.59 -7.83 7.82
N ASN A 34 20.48 -8.90 7.04
CA ASN A 34 21.61 -9.77 6.68
C ASN A 34 22.41 -10.31 7.89
N GLY A 35 21.71 -10.57 9.02
CA GLY A 35 22.33 -11.08 10.25
C GLY A 35 22.95 -10.00 11.14
N GLU A 36 22.89 -8.74 10.75
CA GLU A 36 23.43 -7.62 11.51
C GLU A 36 22.30 -6.79 12.13
N LYS A 37 22.48 -6.37 13.40
CA LYS A 37 21.61 -5.40 14.05
C LYS A 37 21.91 -4.01 13.52
N ILE A 38 20.92 -3.38 12.89
CA ILE A 38 21.05 -2.04 12.33
C ILE A 38 20.90 -1.01 13.44
N THR A 39 21.92 -0.19 13.63
CA THR A 39 21.89 0.88 14.64
C THR A 39 20.87 1.95 14.26
N HIS A 40 20.84 2.34 12.97
CA HIS A 40 19.92 3.36 12.48
C HIS A 40 19.65 3.20 10.98
N PRO A 41 18.38 3.16 10.52
CA PRO A 41 18.06 2.97 9.09
C PRO A 41 18.66 4.04 8.17
N LEU A 42 18.73 5.31 8.63
CA LEU A 42 19.24 6.42 7.81
C LEU A 42 20.76 6.36 7.59
N ASP A 43 21.49 5.67 8.47
CA ASP A 43 22.94 5.56 8.37
C ASP A 43 23.36 4.26 7.64
N HIS A 44 22.40 3.36 7.40
CA HIS A 44 22.65 2.12 6.69
C HIS A 44 22.48 2.32 5.18
N PRO A 45 23.52 2.06 4.36
CA PRO A 45 23.54 2.43 2.94
C PRO A 45 22.49 1.71 2.08
N GLN A 46 21.99 0.55 2.52
CA GLN A 46 20.93 -0.18 1.83
C GLN A 46 19.50 0.27 2.24
N LEU A 47 19.35 1.10 3.27
CA LEU A 47 18.05 1.55 3.79
C LEU A 47 17.84 3.06 3.61
N ALA A 48 18.92 3.84 3.60
CA ALA A 48 18.86 5.30 3.64
C ALA A 48 18.08 5.93 2.46
N GLU A 49 18.21 5.40 1.25
CA GLU A 49 17.53 5.98 0.08
C GLU A 49 16.01 5.77 0.11
N ALA A 50 15.54 4.62 0.59
CA ALA A 50 14.10 4.39 0.77
C ALA A 50 13.53 5.31 1.88
N ALA A 51 14.29 5.59 2.94
CA ALA A 51 13.91 6.57 3.95
C ALA A 51 13.81 7.99 3.36
N ARG A 52 14.73 8.39 2.46
CA ARG A 52 14.65 9.68 1.75
C ARG A 52 13.45 9.73 0.80
N THR A 53 13.11 8.62 0.16
CA THR A 53 11.88 8.52 -0.64
C THR A 53 10.64 8.73 0.23
N MET A 54 10.60 8.14 1.42
CA MET A 54 9.51 8.39 2.37
C MET A 54 9.46 9.85 2.83
N ALA A 55 10.62 10.46 3.12
CA ALA A 55 10.70 11.91 3.40
C ALA A 55 10.12 12.75 2.26
N ARG A 56 10.42 12.38 1.02
CA ARG A 56 9.86 13.05 -0.17
C ARG A 56 8.33 12.95 -0.21
N VAL A 57 7.75 11.82 0.21
CA VAL A 57 6.28 11.67 0.31
C VAL A 57 5.68 12.67 1.30
N PHE A 58 6.35 12.94 2.43
CA PHE A 58 5.93 13.96 3.39
C PHE A 58 6.08 15.40 2.83
N ASP A 59 7.13 15.69 2.05
CA ASP A 59 7.29 17.01 1.43
C ASP A 59 6.22 17.32 0.38
N LEU A 60 5.73 16.31 -0.36
CA LEU A 60 4.68 16.47 -1.37
C LEU A 60 3.42 17.13 -0.82
N GLN A 61 3.04 16.85 0.42
CA GLN A 61 1.83 17.44 1.01
C GLN A 61 1.94 18.96 1.17
N HIS A 62 3.13 19.50 1.33
CA HIS A 62 3.37 20.94 1.36
C HIS A 62 3.44 21.55 -0.05
N GLU A 63 4.04 20.85 -1.00
CA GLU A 63 4.10 21.27 -2.40
C GLU A 63 2.72 21.29 -3.07
N HIS A 64 1.83 20.37 -2.67
CA HIS A 64 0.47 20.23 -3.17
C HIS A 64 -0.57 20.50 -2.08
N ALA A 65 -0.33 21.50 -1.21
CA ALA A 65 -1.17 21.76 -0.04
C ALA A 65 -2.66 21.92 -0.37
N GLY A 66 -2.98 22.53 -1.52
CA GLY A 66 -4.36 22.71 -1.99
C GLY A 66 -5.13 21.39 -2.15
N GLU A 67 -4.46 20.31 -2.55
CA GLU A 67 -5.07 19.01 -2.77
C GLU A 67 -4.87 18.04 -1.61
N MET A 68 -3.70 18.11 -0.96
CA MET A 68 -3.30 17.12 0.05
C MET A 68 -3.60 17.53 1.48
N LEU A 69 -3.79 18.83 1.79
CA LEU A 69 -4.06 19.31 3.15
C LEU A 69 -5.46 19.90 3.28
N ALA A 70 -6.10 19.65 4.43
CA ALA A 70 -7.36 20.27 4.82
C ALA A 70 -7.40 20.55 6.32
N PRO A 71 -8.28 21.48 6.80
CA PRO A 71 -8.44 21.73 8.21
C PRO A 71 -8.90 20.48 8.97
N SER A 72 -8.22 20.18 10.08
CA SER A 72 -8.67 19.21 11.07
C SER A 72 -10.02 19.62 11.67
N PRO A 73 -11.00 18.71 11.81
CA PRO A 73 -12.30 19.03 12.39
C PRO A 73 -12.23 19.42 13.88
N ASP A 74 -11.13 19.09 14.57
CA ASP A 74 -11.00 19.33 16.01
C ASP A 74 -10.45 20.72 16.35
N ASP A 75 -9.45 21.18 15.59
CA ASP A 75 -8.67 22.39 15.95
C ASP A 75 -8.35 23.30 14.75
N GLY A 76 -8.73 22.91 13.55
CA GLY A 76 -8.52 23.68 12.33
C GLY A 76 -7.09 23.67 11.77
N ARG A 77 -6.14 23.01 12.43
CA ARG A 77 -4.79 22.83 11.86
C ARG A 77 -4.86 22.03 10.56
N LEU A 78 -3.97 22.34 9.62
CA LEU A 78 -3.91 21.59 8.37
C LEU A 78 -3.33 20.19 8.60
N VAL A 79 -4.04 19.18 8.13
CA VAL A 79 -3.68 17.75 8.19
C VAL A 79 -3.80 17.13 6.81
N ASN A 80 -3.08 16.03 6.55
CA ASN A 80 -3.23 15.30 5.31
C ASN A 80 -4.66 14.75 5.17
N VAL A 81 -5.29 14.98 4.01
CA VAL A 81 -6.69 14.58 3.74
C VAL A 81 -6.93 13.08 3.85
N THR A 82 -5.89 12.25 3.74
CA THR A 82 -6.00 10.80 3.89
C THR A 82 -6.30 10.37 5.32
N HIS A 83 -6.01 11.21 6.33
CA HIS A 83 -6.42 11.00 7.72
C HIS A 83 -7.88 11.35 8.01
N LEU A 84 -8.54 12.09 7.11
CA LEU A 84 -9.90 12.57 7.37
C LEU A 84 -10.93 11.48 7.09
N ILE A 85 -11.91 11.39 7.98
CA ILE A 85 -13.10 10.57 7.79
C ILE A 85 -13.96 11.24 6.71
N PRO A 86 -14.19 10.61 5.55
CA PRO A 86 -14.95 11.24 4.47
C PRO A 86 -16.42 11.42 4.88
N ARG A 87 -16.98 12.60 4.59
CA ARG A 87 -18.34 13.00 4.88
C ARG A 87 -19.14 13.35 3.62
N SER A 88 -18.46 13.30 2.47
CA SER A 88 -19.05 13.62 1.17
C SER A 88 -18.32 12.87 0.04
N ARG A 89 -18.95 12.81 -1.12
CA ARG A 89 -18.30 12.37 -2.35
C ARG A 89 -17.06 13.21 -2.68
N GLY A 90 -17.11 14.53 -2.46
CA GLY A 90 -15.99 15.44 -2.68
C GLY A 90 -14.76 15.07 -1.84
N ASP A 91 -14.96 14.55 -0.63
CA ASP A 91 -13.86 14.08 0.23
C ASP A 91 -13.20 12.82 -0.35
N LEU A 92 -13.98 11.90 -0.93
CA LEU A 92 -13.43 10.73 -1.63
C LEU A 92 -12.61 11.15 -2.85
N GLU A 93 -13.15 12.04 -3.68
CA GLU A 93 -12.47 12.56 -4.87
C GLU A 93 -11.18 13.31 -4.50
N ARG A 94 -11.20 14.11 -3.43
CA ARG A 94 -10.01 14.81 -2.94
C ARG A 94 -8.97 13.84 -2.40
N ARG A 95 -9.40 12.84 -1.61
CA ARG A 95 -8.53 11.77 -1.10
C ARG A 95 -7.87 11.01 -2.24
N ARG A 96 -8.62 10.67 -3.31
CA ARG A 96 -8.06 10.02 -4.50
C ARG A 96 -6.97 10.86 -5.14
N ARG A 97 -7.17 12.17 -5.34
CA ARG A 97 -6.13 13.05 -5.91
C ARG A 97 -4.86 13.09 -5.06
N ALA A 98 -5.00 13.15 -3.73
CA ALA A 98 -3.85 13.10 -2.83
C ALA A 98 -3.07 11.76 -2.95
N ILE A 99 -3.78 10.64 -3.04
CA ILE A 99 -3.19 9.31 -3.25
C ILE A 99 -2.53 9.21 -4.63
N GLU A 100 -3.13 9.77 -5.68
CA GLU A 100 -2.54 9.84 -7.03
C GLU A 100 -1.18 10.58 -7.01
N LEU A 101 -1.08 11.71 -6.31
CA LEU A 101 0.17 12.47 -6.16
C LEU A 101 1.25 11.64 -5.45
N THR A 102 0.91 11.00 -4.33
CA THR A 102 1.80 10.11 -3.60
C THR A 102 2.26 8.92 -4.47
N ALA A 103 1.32 8.28 -5.16
CA ALA A 103 1.61 7.15 -6.03
C ALA A 103 2.47 7.56 -7.24
N ALA A 104 2.23 8.74 -7.82
CA ALA A 104 3.01 9.26 -8.96
C ALA A 104 4.49 9.48 -8.58
N ALA A 105 4.78 9.95 -7.38
CA ALA A 105 6.14 10.14 -6.89
C ALA A 105 6.94 8.83 -6.76
N THR A 106 6.26 7.70 -6.65
CA THR A 106 6.85 6.36 -6.54
C THR A 106 6.55 5.47 -7.76
N ALA A 107 6.03 6.04 -8.84
CA ALA A 107 5.56 5.29 -10.02
C ALA A 107 4.57 4.15 -9.66
N GLY A 108 3.83 4.29 -8.56
CA GLY A 108 2.95 3.27 -8.01
C GLY A 108 3.66 2.03 -7.45
N MET A 109 4.99 2.07 -7.30
CA MET A 109 5.79 0.93 -6.82
C MET A 109 5.63 0.66 -5.33
N MET A 110 5.42 1.71 -4.53
CA MET A 110 5.24 1.57 -3.07
C MET A 110 3.75 1.48 -2.73
N GLY A 111 3.37 0.37 -2.12
CA GLY A 111 1.97 0.05 -1.82
C GLY A 111 1.55 0.39 -0.39
N ARG A 112 2.50 0.71 0.48
CA ARG A 112 2.28 0.98 1.92
C ARG A 112 2.79 2.35 2.36
N THR A 113 2.75 3.33 1.46
CA THR A 113 2.91 4.74 1.82
C THR A 113 1.89 5.14 2.90
N PRO A 114 2.12 6.20 3.70
CA PRO A 114 1.31 6.52 4.89
C PRO A 114 -0.20 6.59 4.62
N ASP A 115 -0.62 7.02 3.42
CA ASP A 115 -2.02 7.11 3.02
C ASP A 115 -2.81 5.80 3.17
N TYR A 116 -2.17 4.63 3.04
CA TYR A 116 -2.83 3.33 3.21
C TYR A 116 -3.37 3.15 4.65
N LEU A 117 -2.54 3.38 5.66
CA LEU A 117 -2.95 3.23 7.05
C LEU A 117 -3.72 4.44 7.56
N ASN A 118 -3.46 5.64 7.03
CA ASN A 118 -4.29 6.82 7.29
C ASN A 118 -5.75 6.55 6.92
N VAL A 119 -5.99 6.03 5.71
CA VAL A 119 -7.34 5.63 5.24
C VAL A 119 -7.92 4.51 6.08
N THR A 120 -7.12 3.51 6.47
CA THR A 120 -7.56 2.40 7.32
C THR A 120 -8.07 2.90 8.67
N PHE A 121 -7.29 3.71 9.39
CA PHE A 121 -7.68 4.19 10.70
C PHE A 121 -8.74 5.29 10.67
N ALA A 122 -8.80 6.11 9.61
CA ALA A 122 -9.92 7.02 9.38
C ALA A 122 -11.25 6.25 9.26
N CYS A 123 -11.25 5.12 8.54
CA CYS A 123 -12.39 4.25 8.43
C CYS A 123 -12.74 3.58 9.77
N PHE A 124 -11.77 3.00 10.46
CA PHE A 124 -11.98 2.35 11.77
C PHE A 124 -12.54 3.31 12.82
N ALA A 125 -11.99 4.51 12.92
CA ALA A 125 -12.49 5.53 13.84
C ALA A 125 -13.86 6.07 13.43
N GLY A 126 -14.14 6.17 12.12
CA GLY A 126 -15.43 6.57 11.60
C GLY A 126 -16.55 5.57 11.95
N ARG A 127 -16.20 4.30 12.14
CA ARG A 127 -17.10 3.20 12.51
C ARG A 127 -16.72 2.61 13.87
N ALA A 128 -16.46 3.48 14.84
CA ALA A 128 -16.19 3.09 16.23
C ALA A 128 -17.33 2.28 16.86
N ASP A 129 -18.57 2.45 16.36
CA ASP A 129 -19.75 1.66 16.74
C ASP A 129 -19.54 0.16 16.56
N VAL A 130 -18.85 -0.27 15.49
CA VAL A 130 -18.53 -1.68 15.24
C VAL A 130 -17.55 -2.21 16.29
N TRP A 131 -16.54 -1.41 16.62
CA TRP A 131 -15.55 -1.78 17.66
C TRP A 131 -16.15 -1.86 19.05
N ALA A 132 -17.20 -1.05 19.35
CA ALA A 132 -17.85 -1.02 20.65
C ALA A 132 -18.79 -2.24 20.91
N ARG A 133 -19.06 -3.05 19.91
CA ARG A 133 -19.92 -4.21 20.04
C ARG A 133 -19.44 -5.17 21.14
N ARG A 134 -20.35 -5.89 21.74
CA ARG A 134 -20.07 -6.89 22.80
C ARG A 134 -19.32 -6.35 24.01
N GLY A 135 -19.56 -5.07 24.36
CA GLY A 135 -18.99 -4.47 25.58
C GLY A 135 -17.54 -4.00 25.42
N ASN A 136 -17.07 -3.75 24.18
CA ASN A 136 -15.71 -3.27 23.92
C ASN A 136 -15.65 -1.75 23.70
N GLU A 137 -16.41 -0.96 24.50
CA GLU A 137 -16.45 0.51 24.41
C GLU A 137 -15.08 1.14 24.61
N GLN A 138 -14.23 0.57 25.48
CA GLN A 138 -12.88 1.08 25.70
C GLN A 138 -12.00 0.87 24.47
N GLY A 139 -12.09 -0.29 23.79
CA GLY A 139 -11.37 -0.56 22.55
C GLY A 139 -11.78 0.41 21.43
N ALA A 140 -13.08 0.69 21.31
CA ALA A 140 -13.62 1.70 20.40
C ALA A 140 -13.08 3.10 20.68
N ALA A 141 -13.07 3.52 21.95
CA ALA A 141 -12.49 4.80 22.37
C ALA A 141 -10.99 4.88 22.05
N ASN A 142 -10.26 3.79 22.23
CA ASN A 142 -8.84 3.70 21.92
C ASN A 142 -8.56 3.82 20.41
N VAL A 143 -9.39 3.23 19.54
CA VAL A 143 -9.27 3.38 18.07
C VAL A 143 -9.44 4.84 17.67
N VAL A 144 -10.45 5.53 18.20
CA VAL A 144 -10.70 6.96 17.93
C VAL A 144 -9.54 7.82 18.41
N ALA A 145 -9.05 7.58 19.64
CA ALA A 145 -7.91 8.32 20.20
C ALA A 145 -6.63 8.09 19.38
N TYR A 146 -6.40 6.87 18.96
CA TYR A 146 -5.25 6.51 18.13
C TYR A 146 -5.30 7.15 16.74
N GLN A 147 -6.44 7.11 16.07
CA GLN A 147 -6.61 7.79 14.78
C GLN A 147 -6.36 9.30 14.89
N LYS A 148 -6.86 9.91 15.98
CA LYS A 148 -6.59 11.32 16.25
C LYS A 148 -5.09 11.57 16.44
N GLU A 149 -4.40 10.75 17.21
CA GLU A 149 -2.95 10.86 17.40
C GLU A 149 -2.19 10.71 16.09
N MET A 150 -2.53 9.68 15.26
CA MET A 150 -1.94 9.50 13.93
C MET A 150 -2.07 10.75 13.07
N ARG A 151 -3.27 11.34 13.04
CA ARG A 151 -3.57 12.55 12.26
C ARG A 151 -2.82 13.77 12.80
N ASP A 152 -2.87 14.00 14.10
CA ASP A 152 -2.35 15.22 14.74
C ASP A 152 -0.80 15.24 14.80
N ARG A 153 -0.16 14.07 14.66
CA ARG A 153 1.30 13.88 14.59
C ARG A 153 1.77 13.48 13.20
N ASP A 154 0.87 13.26 12.25
CA ASP A 154 1.14 12.80 10.89
C ASP A 154 2.07 11.57 10.88
N LEU A 155 1.68 10.52 11.64
CA LEU A 155 2.51 9.34 11.85
C LEU A 155 2.60 8.48 10.59
N SER A 156 3.81 8.01 10.29
CA SER A 156 4.03 6.90 9.37
C SER A 156 3.86 5.60 10.14
N THR A 157 2.93 4.75 9.73
CA THR A 157 2.70 3.49 10.42
C THR A 157 2.91 2.30 9.48
N THR A 158 3.32 1.17 10.03
CA THR A 158 3.30 -0.12 9.34
C THR A 158 2.29 -1.05 9.97
N HIS A 159 1.87 -2.06 9.24
CA HIS A 159 1.00 -3.10 9.77
C HIS A 159 1.55 -4.49 9.51
N SER A 160 1.10 -5.46 10.30
CA SER A 160 1.32 -6.86 10.01
C SER A 160 0.08 -7.67 10.36
N ILE A 161 -0.58 -8.21 9.32
CA ILE A 161 -1.85 -8.93 9.45
C ILE A 161 -1.75 -10.44 9.17
N MET A 162 -0.59 -10.90 8.64
CA MET A 162 -0.39 -12.30 8.30
C MET A 162 0.37 -13.04 9.41
N ASN A 163 -0.03 -14.26 9.68
CA ASN A 163 0.70 -15.17 10.56
C ASN A 163 1.84 -15.88 9.80
N PRO A 164 2.89 -16.34 10.49
CA PRO A 164 3.88 -17.23 9.90
C PRO A 164 3.21 -18.49 9.37
N GLN A 165 3.67 -18.94 8.19
CA GLN A 165 3.05 -20.06 7.47
C GLN A 165 3.84 -21.35 7.67
N VAL A 166 3.91 -21.85 8.93
CA VAL A 166 4.67 -23.05 9.29
C VAL A 166 4.01 -24.32 8.72
N ASP A 167 2.71 -24.43 8.89
CA ASP A 167 1.91 -25.53 8.33
C ASP A 167 0.55 -24.97 7.86
N ARG A 168 0.42 -24.73 6.56
CA ARG A 168 -0.80 -24.16 5.96
C ARG A 168 -2.03 -25.06 6.03
N SER A 169 -1.85 -26.34 6.36
CA SER A 169 -2.96 -27.29 6.51
C SER A 169 -3.62 -27.20 7.89
N LYS A 170 -3.01 -26.46 8.83
CA LYS A 170 -3.45 -26.35 10.21
C LYS A 170 -3.76 -24.91 10.59
N PRO A 171 -4.73 -24.67 11.46
CA PRO A 171 -4.94 -23.36 12.06
C PRO A 171 -3.78 -22.98 13.00
N GLU A 172 -3.65 -21.71 13.31
CA GLU A 172 -2.51 -21.12 14.03
C GLU A 172 -2.28 -21.78 15.40
N ALA A 173 -3.32 -22.05 16.15
CA ALA A 173 -3.25 -22.66 17.46
C ALA A 173 -2.74 -24.12 17.44
N GLU A 174 -2.75 -24.78 16.30
CA GLU A 174 -2.29 -26.15 16.12
C GLU A 174 -0.90 -26.26 15.47
N GLN A 175 -0.35 -25.11 15.01
CA GLN A 175 0.98 -25.06 14.44
C GLN A 175 2.03 -24.93 15.56
N ALA A 176 3.02 -25.82 15.58
CA ALA A 176 4.13 -25.80 16.54
C ALA A 176 3.67 -25.55 18.00
N ALA A 177 2.66 -26.28 18.45
CA ALA A 177 2.06 -26.17 19.78
C ALA A 177 1.43 -24.78 20.10
N GLY A 178 1.10 -23.98 19.07
CA GLY A 178 0.47 -22.67 19.24
C GLY A 178 1.45 -21.51 19.50
N GLU A 179 2.76 -21.77 19.52
CA GLU A 179 3.77 -20.80 19.95
C GLU A 179 4.27 -19.84 18.83
N VAL A 180 3.88 -20.07 17.56
CA VAL A 180 4.46 -19.33 16.41
C VAL A 180 3.70 -18.06 16.09
N ALA A 181 2.38 -18.14 15.95
CA ALA A 181 1.58 -16.96 15.63
C ALA A 181 1.46 -16.02 16.84
N LEU A 182 1.36 -14.71 16.57
CA LEU A 182 1.17 -13.71 17.63
C LEU A 182 -0.08 -14.04 18.46
N HIS A 183 0.10 -14.16 19.79
CA HIS A 183 -0.96 -14.47 20.75
C HIS A 183 -0.72 -13.81 22.10
N LYS A 184 -1.79 -13.69 22.89
CA LYS A 184 -1.71 -13.20 24.28
C LYS A 184 -1.21 -14.31 25.20
N VAL A 185 -0.19 -13.99 26.03
CA VAL A 185 0.39 -14.90 27.03
C VAL A 185 0.19 -14.42 28.46
N GLY A 186 -0.14 -13.15 28.68
CA GLY A 186 -0.34 -12.58 30.00
C GLY A 186 -1.19 -11.33 29.98
N GLU A 187 -1.64 -10.92 31.18
CA GLU A 187 -2.42 -9.70 31.38
C GLU A 187 -2.24 -9.15 32.79
N THR A 188 -2.13 -7.84 32.89
CA THR A 188 -2.15 -7.06 34.14
C THR A 188 -3.27 -6.02 34.11
N GLU A 189 -3.35 -5.18 35.13
CA GLU A 189 -4.27 -4.04 35.12
C GLU A 189 -3.99 -3.07 33.98
N ASN A 190 -2.70 -2.85 33.63
CA ASN A 190 -2.27 -1.77 32.74
C ASN A 190 -1.90 -2.24 31.32
N HIS A 191 -1.56 -3.49 31.12
CA HIS A 191 -1.14 -4.04 29.82
C HIS A 191 -1.52 -5.51 29.63
N ILE A 192 -1.49 -5.97 28.37
CA ILE A 192 -1.41 -7.38 28.03
C ILE A 192 0.02 -7.69 27.57
N THR A 193 0.47 -8.93 27.79
CA THR A 193 1.75 -9.43 27.25
C THR A 193 1.46 -10.32 26.05
N VAL A 194 2.16 -10.07 24.95
CA VAL A 194 2.00 -10.82 23.70
C VAL A 194 3.32 -11.45 23.26
N ARG A 195 3.23 -12.64 22.64
CA ARG A 195 4.38 -13.41 22.15
C ARG A 195 4.07 -13.99 20.77
N GLY A 196 5.11 -14.35 20.02
CA GLY A 196 5.01 -14.99 18.71
C GLY A 196 5.47 -14.06 17.58
N ALA A 197 4.99 -14.31 16.36
CA ALA A 197 5.42 -13.55 15.20
C ALA A 197 4.27 -13.18 14.25
N ARG A 198 4.50 -12.15 13.47
CA ARG A 198 3.70 -11.75 12.29
C ARG A 198 4.61 -11.56 11.09
N MET A 199 4.07 -11.76 9.90
CA MET A 199 4.80 -11.61 8.63
C MET A 199 4.37 -10.36 7.87
N LEU A 200 5.32 -9.86 7.06
CA LEU A 200 5.11 -8.79 6.08
C LEU A 200 4.74 -7.43 6.70
N ALA A 201 5.53 -7.00 7.69
CA ALA A 201 5.54 -5.58 8.09
C ALA A 201 6.30 -4.78 7.02
N THR A 202 5.57 -4.29 6.04
CA THR A 202 6.12 -3.52 4.92
C THR A 202 6.45 -2.10 5.37
N LEU A 203 7.61 -1.58 4.98
CA LEU A 203 8.20 -0.30 5.43
C LEU A 203 8.54 -0.26 6.93
N ALA A 204 8.65 -1.39 7.61
CA ALA A 204 8.98 -1.45 9.04
C ALA A 204 10.18 -0.57 9.45
N PRO A 205 11.32 -0.54 8.74
CA PRO A 205 12.44 0.32 9.12
C PRO A 205 12.12 1.83 9.15
N TYR A 206 11.03 2.24 8.50
CA TYR A 206 10.69 3.65 8.27
C TYR A 206 9.38 4.08 8.93
N ALA A 207 8.74 3.21 9.70
CA ALA A 207 7.51 3.53 10.42
C ALA A 207 7.80 4.13 11.81
N ASP A 208 6.88 4.95 12.31
CA ASP A 208 6.87 5.41 13.68
C ASP A 208 6.24 4.37 14.61
N GLU A 209 5.18 3.68 14.12
CA GLU A 209 4.44 2.70 14.90
C GLU A 209 4.06 1.46 14.09
N LEU A 210 3.93 0.33 14.79
CA LEU A 210 3.39 -0.92 14.28
C LEU A 210 1.92 -1.04 14.69
N THR A 211 1.07 -1.40 13.72
CA THR A 211 -0.34 -1.70 13.96
C THR A 211 -0.64 -3.16 13.65
N ILE A 212 -1.38 -3.80 14.55
CA ILE A 212 -1.95 -5.14 14.40
C ILE A 212 -3.46 -4.98 14.39
N TYR A 213 -4.10 -5.53 13.37
CA TYR A 213 -5.55 -5.53 13.24
C TYR A 213 -6.02 -6.76 12.44
N PRO A 214 -7.33 -7.04 12.39
CA PRO A 214 -7.86 -8.23 11.71
C PRO A 214 -7.47 -8.28 10.22
N GLY A 215 -7.08 -9.49 9.75
CA GLY A 215 -6.77 -9.73 8.34
C GLY A 215 -7.43 -11.00 7.77
N SER A 216 -7.93 -11.87 8.66
CA SER A 216 -8.63 -13.11 8.33
C SER A 216 -9.53 -13.51 9.49
N ASP A 217 -10.49 -14.40 9.24
CA ASP A 217 -11.33 -14.95 10.29
C ASP A 217 -10.51 -15.82 11.25
N ILE A 218 -10.93 -15.83 12.53
CA ILE A 218 -10.37 -16.64 13.61
C ILE A 218 -11.46 -17.56 14.13
N ARG A 219 -11.10 -18.81 14.46
CA ARG A 219 -12.05 -19.77 15.03
C ARG A 219 -12.49 -19.33 16.44
N PRO A 220 -13.74 -19.61 16.86
CA PRO A 220 -14.25 -19.19 18.16
C PRO A 220 -13.40 -19.59 19.37
N GLN A 221 -12.71 -20.74 19.33
CA GLN A 221 -11.85 -21.22 20.40
C GLN A 221 -10.46 -20.58 20.44
N ASP A 222 -10.09 -19.81 19.42
CA ASP A 222 -8.73 -19.25 19.24
C ASP A 222 -8.64 -17.78 19.72
N GLY A 223 -9.41 -17.40 20.74
CA GLY A 223 -9.50 -16.03 21.24
C GLY A 223 -8.17 -15.37 21.59
N ASN A 224 -7.17 -16.11 22.05
CA ASN A 224 -5.85 -15.55 22.36
C ASN A 224 -5.13 -14.94 21.14
N TYR A 225 -5.53 -15.30 19.92
CA TYR A 225 -4.99 -14.79 18.66
C TYR A 225 -5.82 -13.61 18.10
N ALA A 226 -7.01 -13.35 18.66
CA ALA A 226 -7.87 -12.24 18.27
C ALA A 226 -7.39 -10.94 18.90
N LEU A 227 -6.41 -10.31 18.28
CA LEU A 227 -5.71 -9.12 18.80
C LEU A 227 -5.75 -7.98 17.78
N ALA A 228 -6.06 -6.76 18.27
CA ALA A 228 -5.86 -5.52 17.52
C ALA A 228 -5.31 -4.44 18.45
N PHE A 229 -4.18 -3.83 18.07
CA PHE A 229 -3.48 -2.82 18.87
C PHE A 229 -2.49 -2.00 18.02
N ALA A 230 -1.95 -0.94 18.59
CA ALA A 230 -0.84 -0.16 18.02
C ALA A 230 0.23 0.10 19.07
N ILE A 231 1.51 -0.02 18.67
CA ILE A 231 2.66 0.24 19.55
C ILE A 231 3.79 0.93 18.80
N PRO A 232 4.61 1.77 19.48
CA PRO A 232 5.81 2.36 18.89
C PRO A 232 6.80 1.30 18.39
N MET A 233 7.51 1.61 17.30
CA MET A 233 8.51 0.68 16.72
C MET A 233 9.65 0.34 17.70
N GLY A 234 9.96 1.25 18.63
CA GLY A 234 10.99 1.04 19.68
C GLY A 234 10.50 0.32 20.92
N THR A 235 9.31 -0.29 20.92
CA THR A 235 8.77 -1.03 22.09
C THR A 235 9.72 -2.18 22.48
N PRO A 236 10.10 -2.31 23.77
CA PRO A 236 10.96 -3.40 24.22
C PRO A 236 10.41 -4.79 23.88
N GLY A 237 11.28 -5.69 23.42
CA GLY A 237 10.92 -7.04 22.98
C GLY A 237 10.42 -7.13 21.52
N LEU A 238 10.16 -5.98 20.85
CA LEU A 238 9.77 -5.96 19.46
C LEU A 238 11.00 -6.01 18.55
N LYS A 239 11.07 -6.99 17.63
CA LYS A 239 12.21 -7.19 16.72
C LYS A 239 11.73 -7.32 15.29
N PHE A 240 12.46 -6.73 14.34
CA PHE A 240 12.13 -6.76 12.91
C PHE A 240 13.27 -7.44 12.13
N ILE A 241 12.97 -8.57 11.51
CA ILE A 241 13.92 -9.26 10.63
C ILE A 241 13.57 -8.89 9.18
N CYS A 242 14.37 -8.00 8.62
CA CYS A 242 14.22 -7.55 7.23
C CYS A 242 14.72 -8.60 6.25
N ARG A 243 14.07 -8.70 5.09
CA ARG A 243 14.65 -9.41 3.93
C ARG A 243 15.88 -8.69 3.41
N ASP A 244 16.65 -9.34 2.54
CA ASP A 244 17.74 -8.67 1.81
C ASP A 244 17.22 -7.47 1.01
N SER A 245 17.99 -6.39 1.01
CA SER A 245 17.65 -5.15 0.29
C SER A 245 17.88 -5.30 -1.21
N TYR A 246 16.98 -4.78 -2.00
CA TYR A 246 17.12 -4.70 -3.45
C TYR A 246 17.87 -3.45 -3.92
N SER A 247 18.02 -2.46 -3.05
CA SER A 247 18.80 -1.25 -3.32
C SER A 247 20.28 -1.53 -3.60
N LYS A 248 20.90 -2.40 -2.77
CA LYS A 248 22.29 -2.90 -2.93
C LYS A 248 23.32 -1.83 -3.25
N GLN A 249 23.10 -0.57 -2.86
CA GLN A 249 23.98 0.58 -3.14
C GLN A 249 24.30 0.79 -4.63
N ARG A 250 23.37 0.46 -5.51
CA ARG A 250 23.58 0.52 -6.95
C ARG A 250 23.34 1.92 -7.49
N SER A 251 23.97 2.20 -8.64
CA SER A 251 23.77 3.46 -9.39
C SER A 251 22.29 3.72 -9.68
N THR A 252 21.82 4.95 -9.46
CA THR A 252 20.46 5.40 -9.83
C THR A 252 20.27 5.46 -11.34
N PHE A 253 21.31 5.45 -12.13
CA PHE A 253 21.23 5.30 -13.57
C PHE A 253 20.86 3.88 -13.98
N ASP A 254 21.56 2.88 -13.40
CA ASP A 254 21.39 1.47 -13.74
C ASP A 254 20.17 0.84 -13.06
N TYR A 255 19.83 1.33 -11.87
CA TYR A 255 18.75 0.83 -11.02
C TYR A 255 17.87 1.99 -10.49
N PRO A 256 17.17 2.70 -11.39
CA PRO A 256 16.48 3.94 -11.03
C PRO A 256 15.30 3.77 -10.08
N LEU A 257 14.71 2.57 -9.98
CA LEU A 257 13.59 2.26 -9.09
C LEU A 257 14.06 1.55 -7.82
N SER A 258 14.80 0.44 -7.95
CA SER A 258 15.23 -0.36 -6.81
C SER A 258 16.19 0.38 -5.89
N SER A 259 16.99 1.31 -6.40
CA SER A 259 17.85 2.18 -5.57
C SER A 259 17.07 3.13 -4.66
N ARG A 260 15.78 3.41 -4.94
CA ARG A 260 14.97 4.43 -4.27
C ARG A 260 13.69 3.89 -3.63
N PHE A 261 13.04 2.91 -4.27
CA PHE A 261 11.70 2.45 -3.91
C PHE A 261 11.70 1.06 -3.27
N ASP A 262 12.79 0.72 -2.59
CA ASP A 262 12.87 -0.55 -1.87
C ASP A 262 11.96 -0.51 -0.63
N GLU A 263 10.71 -0.86 -0.84
CA GLU A 263 9.67 -1.00 0.18
C GLU A 263 9.96 -2.24 1.03
N MET A 264 10.87 -2.09 2.01
CA MET A 264 11.42 -3.17 2.82
C MET A 264 10.32 -3.94 3.57
N ASP A 265 10.34 -5.26 3.44
CA ASP A 265 9.44 -6.16 4.16
C ASP A 265 10.17 -6.85 5.31
N ALA A 266 9.52 -7.00 6.46
CA ALA A 266 10.09 -7.62 7.65
C ALA A 266 9.14 -8.64 8.28
N VAL A 267 9.72 -9.67 8.89
CA VAL A 267 9.05 -10.49 9.90
C VAL A 267 9.14 -9.74 11.23
N VAL A 268 8.04 -9.70 11.96
CA VAL A 268 7.97 -9.08 13.30
C VAL A 268 7.94 -10.17 14.34
N ILE A 269 8.85 -10.11 15.31
CA ILE A 269 8.90 -10.99 16.48
C ILE A 269 8.47 -10.20 17.70
N PHE A 270 7.59 -10.78 18.49
CA PHE A 270 7.13 -10.29 19.77
C PHE A 270 7.69 -11.20 20.85
N ASP A 271 8.69 -10.71 21.58
CA ASP A 271 9.39 -11.42 22.66
C ASP A 271 8.91 -10.86 23.99
N ASP A 272 7.77 -11.35 24.46
CA ASP A 272 7.06 -10.89 25.65
C ASP A 272 6.79 -9.37 25.65
N VAL A 273 6.25 -8.89 24.55
CA VAL A 273 5.97 -7.46 24.35
C VAL A 273 4.77 -7.03 25.19
N GLU A 274 4.93 -5.97 25.97
CA GLU A 274 3.84 -5.34 26.72
C GLU A 274 3.06 -4.35 25.84
N VAL A 275 1.77 -4.60 25.69
CA VAL A 275 0.85 -3.71 24.98
C VAL A 275 -0.02 -2.98 25.98
N PRO A 276 0.12 -1.65 26.15
CA PRO A 276 -0.70 -0.87 27.06
C PRO A 276 -2.19 -0.94 26.74
N LYS A 277 -3.06 -1.01 27.73
CA LYS A 277 -4.51 -1.15 27.52
C LYS A 277 -5.13 0.04 26.77
N ASN A 278 -4.56 1.23 26.85
CA ASN A 278 -5.00 2.39 26.05
C ASN A 278 -4.54 2.33 24.57
N ARG A 279 -3.72 1.36 24.19
CA ARG A 279 -3.30 1.05 22.83
C ARG A 279 -3.95 -0.22 22.28
N LEU A 280 -4.80 -0.88 23.08
CA LEU A 280 -5.49 -2.12 22.74
C LEU A 280 -6.89 -1.79 22.19
N PHE A 281 -7.16 -2.24 20.96
CA PHE A 281 -8.42 -1.99 20.26
C PHE A 281 -9.39 -3.17 20.39
N LEU A 282 -8.84 -4.40 20.40
CA LEU A 282 -9.61 -5.63 20.57
C LEU A 282 -8.72 -6.73 21.15
N CYS A 283 -9.29 -7.54 22.08
CA CYS A 283 -8.60 -8.66 22.67
C CYS A 283 -9.60 -9.75 23.04
N GLY A 284 -9.43 -10.94 22.43
CA GLY A 284 -10.18 -12.14 22.80
C GLY A 284 -11.54 -12.32 22.13
N ASP A 285 -12.11 -11.29 21.52
CA ASP A 285 -13.40 -11.35 20.82
C ASP A 285 -13.18 -11.78 19.36
N THR A 286 -13.41 -13.04 19.05
CA THR A 286 -13.24 -13.63 17.71
C THR A 286 -14.32 -13.20 16.71
N GLU A 287 -15.54 -12.93 17.18
CA GLU A 287 -16.63 -12.42 16.35
C GLU A 287 -16.35 -10.95 15.97
N GLY A 288 -16.01 -10.11 16.97
CA GLY A 288 -15.62 -8.73 16.74
C GLY A 288 -14.41 -8.60 15.83
N TYR A 289 -13.46 -9.52 15.95
CA TYR A 289 -12.30 -9.59 15.07
C TYR A 289 -12.69 -9.73 13.59
N SER A 290 -13.66 -10.59 13.27
CA SER A 290 -14.19 -10.76 11.92
C SER A 290 -15.05 -9.58 11.46
N GLU A 291 -15.91 -9.05 12.34
CA GLU A 291 -16.83 -7.95 12.04
C GLU A 291 -16.11 -6.62 11.73
N VAL A 292 -14.98 -6.35 12.36
CA VAL A 292 -14.19 -5.14 12.05
C VAL A 292 -13.88 -5.03 10.56
N ILE A 293 -13.54 -6.14 9.90
CA ILE A 293 -13.22 -6.12 8.45
C ILE A 293 -14.48 -6.04 7.59
N SER A 294 -15.56 -6.72 7.98
CA SER A 294 -16.80 -6.76 7.19
C SER A 294 -17.66 -5.51 7.33
N ASP A 295 -17.77 -4.96 8.55
CA ASP A 295 -18.83 -4.00 8.90
C ASP A 295 -18.35 -2.55 9.03
N THR A 296 -17.03 -2.30 9.13
CA THR A 296 -16.51 -0.93 9.18
C THR A 296 -16.47 -0.24 7.81
N GLY A 297 -16.76 -0.94 6.72
CA GLY A 297 -16.55 -0.41 5.38
C GLY A 297 -15.07 -0.36 4.95
N TRP A 298 -14.16 -0.91 5.76
CA TRP A 298 -12.72 -0.92 5.50
C TRP A 298 -12.40 -1.40 4.08
N ARG A 299 -13.06 -2.44 3.60
CA ARG A 299 -12.83 -3.00 2.26
C ARG A 299 -12.98 -1.96 1.15
N GLY A 300 -14.08 -1.21 1.10
CA GLY A 300 -14.31 -0.22 0.05
C GLY A 300 -13.30 0.93 0.12
N HIS A 301 -12.99 1.42 1.32
CA HIS A 301 -12.02 2.49 1.50
C HIS A 301 -10.60 2.08 1.10
N ILE A 302 -10.17 0.88 1.47
CA ILE A 302 -8.86 0.35 1.09
C ILE A 302 -8.77 0.01 -0.40
N MET A 303 -9.86 -0.50 -1.00
CA MET A 303 -9.90 -0.70 -2.46
C MET A 303 -9.79 0.64 -3.20
N HIS A 304 -10.43 1.70 -2.72
CA HIS A 304 -10.30 3.03 -3.30
C HIS A 304 -8.84 3.51 -3.30
N GLN A 305 -8.10 3.34 -2.21
CA GLN A 305 -6.66 3.62 -2.16
C GLN A 305 -5.86 2.70 -3.10
N ALA A 306 -6.06 1.38 -3.01
CA ALA A 306 -5.30 0.39 -3.74
C ALA A 306 -5.46 0.52 -5.27
N PHE A 307 -6.68 0.76 -5.75
CA PHE A 307 -6.92 0.94 -7.19
C PHE A 307 -6.47 2.31 -7.70
N THR A 308 -6.46 3.35 -6.84
CA THR A 308 -5.85 4.63 -7.20
C THR A 308 -4.35 4.45 -7.45
N ARG A 309 -3.64 3.75 -6.57
CA ARG A 309 -2.23 3.41 -6.78
C ARG A 309 -2.04 2.52 -8.02
N ALA A 310 -2.89 1.50 -8.20
CA ALA A 310 -2.82 0.60 -9.36
C ALA A 310 -3.04 1.34 -10.68
N TYR A 311 -3.95 2.31 -10.74
CA TYR A 311 -4.16 3.19 -11.89
C TYR A 311 -2.88 3.92 -12.27
N VAL A 312 -2.18 4.50 -11.30
CA VAL A 312 -0.89 5.19 -11.52
C VAL A 312 0.18 4.21 -12.00
N LYS A 313 0.28 3.02 -11.39
CA LYS A 313 1.24 1.98 -11.79
C LYS A 313 1.02 1.48 -13.21
N LEU A 314 -0.22 1.23 -13.59
CA LEU A 314 -0.60 0.83 -14.95
C LEU A 314 -0.31 1.95 -15.96
N SER A 315 -0.60 3.21 -15.60
CA SER A 315 -0.28 4.38 -16.42
C SER A 315 1.23 4.55 -16.63
N PHE A 316 2.04 4.32 -15.60
CA PHE A 316 3.50 4.30 -15.71
C PHE A 316 3.96 3.19 -16.67
N ALA A 317 3.42 1.98 -16.56
CA ALA A 317 3.75 0.87 -17.43
C ALA A 317 3.37 1.15 -18.89
N LEU A 318 2.20 1.75 -19.14
CA LEU A 318 1.78 2.19 -20.47
C LEU A 318 2.78 3.21 -21.06
N GLY A 319 3.13 4.23 -20.27
CA GLY A 319 4.12 5.24 -20.67
C GLY A 319 5.48 4.62 -20.98
N LEU A 320 5.93 3.67 -20.15
CA LEU A 320 7.20 2.96 -20.33
C LEU A 320 7.21 2.15 -21.64
N GLY A 321 6.17 1.35 -21.88
CA GLY A 321 6.02 0.57 -23.11
C GLY A 321 5.94 1.46 -24.36
N HIS A 322 5.19 2.56 -24.29
CA HIS A 322 5.09 3.55 -25.36
C HIS A 322 6.43 4.20 -25.70
N LEU A 323 7.18 4.62 -24.68
CA LEU A 323 8.51 5.22 -24.87
C LEU A 323 9.51 4.22 -25.46
N ILE A 324 9.49 2.95 -25.03
CA ILE A 324 10.34 1.91 -25.62
C ILE A 324 9.99 1.72 -27.09
N ALA A 325 8.71 1.61 -27.44
CA ALA A 325 8.26 1.41 -28.80
C ALA A 325 8.60 2.61 -29.72
N ASN A 326 8.48 3.84 -29.23
CA ASN A 326 8.89 5.04 -29.97
C ASN A 326 10.40 5.11 -30.15
N THR A 327 11.17 4.85 -29.08
CA THR A 327 12.63 4.90 -29.11
C THR A 327 13.19 3.92 -30.14
N THR A 328 12.62 2.72 -30.20
CA THR A 328 13.04 1.68 -31.15
C THR A 328 12.41 1.78 -32.54
N GLY A 329 11.46 2.70 -32.75
CA GLY A 329 10.76 2.91 -34.02
C GLY A 329 9.70 1.86 -34.38
N VAL A 330 9.32 1.01 -33.42
CA VAL A 330 8.37 -0.11 -33.64
C VAL A 330 6.91 0.27 -33.33
N VAL A 331 6.63 1.45 -32.79
CA VAL A 331 5.29 1.90 -32.37
C VAL A 331 4.25 1.84 -33.50
N ARG A 332 4.69 1.91 -34.77
CA ARG A 332 3.82 1.89 -35.96
C ARG A 332 3.28 0.50 -36.31
N PHE A 333 3.80 -0.57 -35.72
CA PHE A 333 3.39 -1.93 -36.05
C PHE A 333 2.18 -2.35 -35.23
N ASP A 334 1.16 -2.91 -35.89
CA ASP A 334 -0.13 -3.30 -35.29
C ASP A 334 0.03 -4.21 -34.07
N HIS A 335 0.96 -5.20 -34.13
CA HIS A 335 1.20 -6.11 -33.03
C HIS A 335 1.84 -5.44 -31.78
N ILE A 336 2.49 -4.28 -31.94
CA ILE A 336 2.97 -3.45 -30.82
C ILE A 336 1.84 -2.57 -30.30
N GLN A 337 1.06 -1.96 -31.21
CA GLN A 337 -0.10 -1.16 -30.84
C GLN A 337 -1.15 -2.01 -30.10
N GLU A 338 -1.32 -3.26 -30.51
CA GLU A 338 -2.21 -4.20 -29.82
C GLU A 338 -1.78 -4.42 -28.35
N LYS A 339 -0.49 -4.65 -28.08
CA LYS A 339 0.03 -4.80 -26.71
C LYS A 339 -0.14 -3.53 -25.86
N LEU A 340 0.16 -2.38 -26.43
CA LEU A 340 -0.06 -1.09 -25.78
C LEU A 340 -1.54 -0.83 -25.53
N GLY A 341 -2.42 -1.23 -26.49
CA GLY A 341 -3.87 -1.15 -26.35
C GLY A 341 -4.40 -2.02 -25.21
N GLN A 342 -3.85 -3.20 -25.01
CA GLN A 342 -4.21 -4.05 -23.85
C GLN A 342 -3.87 -3.36 -22.52
N ILE A 343 -2.67 -2.76 -22.39
CA ILE A 343 -2.29 -2.00 -21.19
C ILE A 343 -3.21 -0.78 -21.02
N TRP A 344 -3.50 -0.06 -22.10
CA TRP A 344 -4.40 1.09 -22.07
C TRP A 344 -5.81 0.69 -21.60
N ASN A 345 -6.34 -0.45 -22.07
CA ASN A 345 -7.64 -0.96 -21.61
C ASN A 345 -7.65 -1.20 -20.09
N MET A 346 -6.57 -1.76 -19.52
CA MET A 346 -6.46 -1.97 -18.08
C MET A 346 -6.42 -0.64 -17.30
N VAL A 347 -5.71 0.37 -17.83
CA VAL A 347 -5.68 1.73 -17.26
C VAL A 347 -7.10 2.31 -17.23
N GLU A 348 -7.82 2.30 -18.38
CA GLU A 348 -9.14 2.93 -18.49
C GLU A 348 -10.22 2.18 -17.71
N LEU A 349 -10.18 0.85 -17.65
CA LEU A 349 -11.09 0.07 -16.81
C LEU A 349 -10.88 0.35 -15.34
N THR A 350 -9.62 0.50 -14.89
CA THR A 350 -9.31 0.86 -13.51
C THR A 350 -9.82 2.27 -13.18
N ARG A 351 -9.57 3.25 -14.06
CA ARG A 351 -10.07 4.62 -13.91
C ARG A 351 -11.60 4.65 -13.90
N SER A 352 -12.24 3.91 -14.79
CA SER A 352 -13.70 3.81 -14.84
C SER A 352 -14.29 3.22 -13.56
N GLY A 353 -13.62 2.21 -12.98
CA GLY A 353 -14.03 1.63 -11.70
C GLY A 353 -13.93 2.62 -10.55
N LEU A 354 -12.86 3.44 -10.49
CA LEU A 354 -12.71 4.50 -9.49
C LEU A 354 -13.81 5.56 -9.60
N VAL A 355 -14.05 6.07 -10.82
CA VAL A 355 -15.09 7.08 -11.07
C VAL A 355 -16.49 6.52 -10.77
N SER A 356 -16.77 5.26 -11.14
CA SER A 356 -18.04 4.60 -10.83
C SER A 356 -18.24 4.43 -9.32
N ALA A 357 -17.19 4.02 -8.59
CA ALA A 357 -17.25 3.87 -7.14
C ALA A 357 -17.53 5.20 -6.42
N GLU A 358 -16.92 6.30 -6.88
CA GLU A 358 -17.17 7.64 -6.36
C GLU A 358 -18.58 8.14 -6.72
N ALA A 359 -19.03 7.90 -7.96
CA ALA A 359 -20.35 8.29 -8.42
C ALA A 359 -21.50 7.57 -7.67
N GLY A 360 -21.29 6.28 -7.38
CA GLY A 360 -22.25 5.43 -6.65
C GLY A 360 -22.09 5.51 -5.12
N SER A 361 -21.20 6.37 -4.61
CA SER A 361 -20.90 6.48 -3.18
C SER A 361 -22.11 7.01 -2.38
N SER A 362 -22.20 6.61 -1.13
CA SER A 362 -23.31 6.99 -0.24
C SER A 362 -22.86 7.10 1.22
N LEU A 363 -23.72 7.74 2.04
CA LEU A 363 -23.53 7.79 3.48
C LEU A 363 -23.88 6.43 4.08
N ASP A 364 -22.99 5.87 4.90
CA ASP A 364 -23.26 4.65 5.65
C ASP A 364 -24.02 4.94 6.98
N GLU A 365 -24.35 3.87 7.71
CA GLU A 365 -25.08 3.95 8.99
C GLU A 365 -24.30 4.70 10.08
N GLY A 366 -22.95 4.67 10.03
CA GLY A 366 -22.07 5.37 10.96
C GLY A 366 -21.82 6.83 10.58
N GLY A 367 -22.42 7.31 9.50
CA GLY A 367 -22.21 8.66 8.99
C GLY A 367 -20.88 8.85 8.27
N VAL A 368 -20.26 7.79 7.80
CA VAL A 368 -19.07 7.80 6.93
C VAL A 368 -19.52 7.74 5.48
N TRP A 369 -18.91 8.54 4.60
CA TRP A 369 -19.21 8.49 3.19
C TRP A 369 -18.45 7.34 2.53
N TYR A 370 -19.18 6.31 2.11
CA TYR A 370 -18.64 5.04 1.62
C TYR A 370 -18.60 4.99 0.09
N PRO A 371 -17.48 4.64 -0.56
CA PRO A 371 -17.46 4.42 -2.01
C PRO A 371 -18.22 3.15 -2.37
N ASP A 372 -18.96 3.16 -3.48
CA ASP A 372 -19.56 1.93 -3.99
C ASP A 372 -18.48 0.87 -4.27
N ASP A 373 -18.51 -0.26 -3.56
CA ASP A 373 -17.47 -1.27 -3.67
C ASP A 373 -17.69 -2.29 -4.81
N ARG A 374 -18.84 -2.27 -5.48
CA ARG A 374 -19.16 -3.19 -6.58
C ARG A 374 -18.16 -3.14 -7.75
N PRO A 375 -17.76 -1.95 -8.26
CA PRO A 375 -16.71 -1.87 -9.28
C PRO A 375 -15.38 -2.42 -8.78
N PHE A 376 -15.06 -2.20 -7.50
CA PHE A 376 -13.83 -2.68 -6.90
C PHE A 376 -13.81 -4.20 -6.73
N LEU A 377 -14.94 -4.83 -6.44
CA LEU A 377 -15.04 -6.29 -6.37
C LEU A 377 -14.73 -6.94 -7.72
N ALA A 378 -15.21 -6.35 -8.81
CA ALA A 378 -14.89 -6.81 -10.16
C ALA A 378 -13.39 -6.66 -10.47
N LEU A 379 -12.83 -5.47 -10.22
CA LEU A 379 -11.40 -5.20 -10.43
C LEU A 379 -10.49 -6.07 -9.56
N ARG A 380 -10.92 -6.39 -8.33
CA ARG A 380 -10.14 -7.21 -7.39
C ARG A 380 -9.90 -8.64 -7.88
N GLY A 381 -10.81 -9.18 -8.69
CA GLY A 381 -10.64 -10.48 -9.33
C GLY A 381 -9.67 -10.45 -10.52
N GLU A 382 -9.52 -9.29 -11.16
CA GLU A 382 -8.75 -9.14 -12.41
C GLU A 382 -7.34 -8.56 -12.17
N MET A 383 -7.17 -7.60 -11.27
CA MET A 383 -5.91 -6.90 -11.04
C MET A 383 -4.72 -7.84 -10.76
N PRO A 384 -4.85 -8.92 -9.95
CA PRO A 384 -3.77 -9.88 -9.74
C PRO A 384 -3.30 -10.63 -11.00
N LYS A 385 -4.13 -10.65 -12.05
CA LYS A 385 -3.77 -11.21 -13.37
C LYS A 385 -3.13 -10.13 -14.25
N TRP A 386 -3.68 -8.91 -14.25
CA TRP A 386 -3.30 -7.83 -15.15
C TRP A 386 -1.87 -7.33 -14.90
N LEU A 387 -1.52 -7.05 -13.65
CA LEU A 387 -0.22 -6.46 -13.34
C LEU A 387 0.96 -7.38 -13.70
N PRO A 388 0.92 -8.70 -13.42
CA PRO A 388 1.94 -9.62 -13.95
C PRO A 388 1.94 -9.72 -15.49
N TYR A 389 0.75 -9.71 -16.11
CA TYR A 389 0.64 -9.77 -17.56
C TYR A 389 1.21 -8.52 -18.25
N VAL A 390 1.07 -7.34 -17.63
CA VAL A 390 1.71 -6.11 -18.12
C VAL A 390 3.24 -6.26 -18.18
N ASN A 391 3.87 -6.96 -17.23
CA ASN A 391 5.30 -7.23 -17.26
C ASN A 391 5.68 -8.08 -18.51
N GLU A 392 4.88 -9.09 -18.84
CA GLU A 392 5.07 -9.90 -20.06
C GLU A 392 4.93 -9.03 -21.31
N LEU A 393 3.91 -8.17 -21.40
CA LEU A 393 3.73 -7.27 -22.54
C LEU A 393 4.92 -6.32 -22.72
N LEU A 394 5.46 -5.76 -21.64
CA LEU A 394 6.66 -4.92 -21.69
C LEU A 394 7.88 -5.70 -22.16
N GLN A 395 8.07 -6.95 -21.70
CA GLN A 395 9.15 -7.82 -22.18
C GLN A 395 9.04 -8.07 -23.68
N LEU A 396 7.84 -8.34 -24.20
CA LEU A 396 7.60 -8.57 -25.61
C LEU A 396 7.82 -7.29 -26.47
N ILE A 397 7.54 -6.11 -25.93
CA ILE A 397 7.78 -4.82 -26.61
C ILE A 397 9.29 -4.51 -26.65
N GLY A 398 10.03 -4.71 -25.56
CA GLY A 398 11.46 -4.38 -25.47
C GLY A 398 12.37 -5.46 -26.03
N GLY A 399 11.90 -6.73 -26.05
CA GLY A 399 12.59 -7.87 -26.64
C GLY A 399 13.99 -8.10 -26.06
N GLY A 400 14.87 -8.66 -26.88
CA GLY A 400 16.26 -9.01 -26.49
C GLY A 400 17.13 -7.82 -26.08
N GLY A 401 16.70 -6.59 -26.34
CA GLY A 401 17.40 -5.38 -25.93
C GLY A 401 17.62 -5.29 -24.42
N PHE A 402 16.69 -5.82 -23.61
CA PHE A 402 16.83 -5.86 -22.15
C PHE A 402 18.03 -6.70 -21.66
N MET A 403 18.36 -7.79 -22.38
CA MET A 403 19.46 -8.69 -22.02
C MET A 403 20.85 -8.13 -22.33
N ALA A 404 20.94 -7.12 -23.19
CA ALA A 404 22.21 -6.60 -23.72
C ALA A 404 22.42 -5.11 -23.43
N THR A 405 21.74 -4.54 -22.45
CA THR A 405 21.85 -3.11 -22.13
C THR A 405 23.08 -2.84 -21.23
N PRO A 406 24.06 -2.02 -21.69
CA PRO A 406 25.26 -1.71 -20.91
C PRO A 406 24.96 -0.86 -19.67
N SER A 407 25.95 -0.75 -18.76
CA SER A 407 25.89 0.05 -17.56
C SER A 407 26.32 1.50 -17.79
N VAL A 408 26.13 2.36 -16.81
CA VAL A 408 26.67 3.73 -16.82
C VAL A 408 28.19 3.73 -16.90
N ALA A 409 28.86 2.77 -16.26
CA ALA A 409 30.31 2.63 -16.29
C ALA A 409 30.85 2.32 -17.72
N ASP A 410 30.08 1.56 -18.50
CA ASP A 410 30.43 1.30 -19.90
C ASP A 410 30.29 2.55 -20.78
N ILE A 411 29.22 3.34 -20.55
CA ILE A 411 29.01 4.63 -21.27
C ILE A 411 30.13 5.61 -20.99
N GLN A 412 30.68 5.60 -19.77
CA GLN A 412 31.77 6.49 -19.34
C GLN A 412 33.15 5.87 -19.53
N GLY A 413 33.22 4.65 -20.04
CA GLY A 413 34.43 3.85 -20.16
C GLY A 413 35.13 3.98 -21.51
N PRO A 414 36.17 3.15 -21.74
CA PRO A 414 36.96 3.17 -22.98
C PRO A 414 36.19 2.86 -24.27
N LEU A 415 34.99 2.26 -24.15
CA LEU A 415 34.14 1.91 -25.30
C LEU A 415 33.01 2.94 -25.55
N ALA A 416 33.07 4.12 -24.95
CA ALA A 416 32.03 5.16 -25.06
C ALA A 416 31.67 5.49 -26.53
N GLU A 417 32.64 5.63 -27.42
CA GLU A 417 32.40 5.94 -28.84
C GLU A 417 31.69 4.77 -29.56
N GLN A 418 32.04 3.54 -29.23
CA GLN A 418 31.36 2.35 -29.77
C GLN A 418 29.92 2.25 -29.24
N ILE A 419 29.71 2.55 -27.97
CA ILE A 419 28.36 2.57 -27.37
C ILE A 419 27.51 3.64 -28.05
N GLU A 420 28.00 4.86 -28.16
CA GLU A 420 27.28 5.94 -28.86
C GLU A 420 26.89 5.51 -30.28
N LYS A 421 27.79 4.87 -31.00
CA LYS A 421 27.54 4.41 -32.36
C LYS A 421 26.53 3.27 -32.45
N TYR A 422 26.64 2.23 -31.60
CA TYR A 422 25.91 0.97 -31.78
C TYR A 422 24.66 0.84 -30.92
N TYR A 423 24.50 1.68 -29.87
CA TYR A 423 23.31 1.72 -29.04
C TYR A 423 22.34 2.87 -29.34
N GLN A 424 22.63 3.71 -30.31
CA GLN A 424 21.65 4.70 -30.78
C GLN A 424 20.36 4.01 -31.24
N ALA A 425 19.27 4.75 -31.23
CA ALA A 425 17.96 4.25 -31.64
C ALA A 425 17.31 5.21 -32.65
N ALA A 426 16.22 4.79 -33.28
CA ALA A 426 15.48 5.60 -34.26
C ALA A 426 14.98 6.91 -33.66
N GLY A 427 14.62 6.93 -32.40
CA GLY A 427 14.01 8.09 -31.71
C GLY A 427 14.86 8.63 -30.55
N ALA A 428 16.13 8.19 -30.37
CA ALA A 428 16.96 8.63 -29.26
C ALA A 428 18.46 8.35 -29.50
N ASP A 429 19.33 9.10 -28.83
CA ASP A 429 20.75 8.77 -28.70
C ASP A 429 20.97 7.49 -27.83
N ALA A 430 22.20 7.05 -27.78
CA ALA A 430 22.55 5.82 -27.07
C ALA A 430 22.28 5.93 -25.55
N GLU A 431 22.66 7.05 -24.91
CA GLU A 431 22.45 7.24 -23.48
C GLU A 431 20.95 7.20 -23.11
N ARG A 432 20.11 7.93 -23.83
CA ARG A 432 18.67 7.96 -23.61
C ARG A 432 18.04 6.59 -23.76
N ARG A 433 18.43 5.83 -24.81
CA ARG A 433 17.98 4.44 -25.00
C ARG A 433 18.41 3.55 -23.85
N ILE A 434 19.66 3.59 -23.44
CA ILE A 434 20.20 2.77 -22.36
C ILE A 434 19.47 3.07 -21.05
N ARG A 435 19.30 4.36 -20.69
CA ARG A 435 18.54 4.77 -19.48
C ARG A 435 17.12 4.22 -19.48
N LEU A 436 16.42 4.30 -20.62
CA LEU A 436 15.05 3.79 -20.73
C LEU A 436 14.98 2.28 -20.56
N PHE A 437 15.90 1.55 -21.17
CA PHE A 437 15.96 0.09 -21.04
C PHE A 437 16.41 -0.36 -19.64
N ARG A 438 17.29 0.38 -18.99
CA ARG A 438 17.62 0.17 -17.56
C ARG A 438 16.43 0.39 -16.66
N LEU A 439 15.67 1.48 -16.88
CA LEU A 439 14.44 1.74 -16.14
C LEU A 439 13.42 0.61 -16.32
N ALA A 440 13.23 0.16 -17.56
CA ALA A 440 12.30 -0.92 -17.85
C ALA A 440 12.75 -2.25 -17.23
N TRP A 441 14.05 -2.58 -17.32
CA TRP A 441 14.57 -3.77 -16.68
C TRP A 441 14.43 -3.74 -15.16
N ASP A 442 14.68 -2.59 -14.54
CA ASP A 442 14.52 -2.42 -13.10
C ASP A 442 13.04 -2.55 -12.66
N TYR A 443 12.10 -2.19 -13.55
CA TYR A 443 10.66 -2.37 -13.32
C TYR A 443 10.20 -3.84 -13.44
N ILE A 444 10.70 -4.61 -14.42
CA ILE A 444 10.15 -5.94 -14.76
C ILE A 444 11.10 -7.11 -14.49
N GLY A 445 12.41 -6.90 -14.43
CA GLY A 445 13.42 -7.97 -14.43
C GLY A 445 14.41 -7.94 -13.26
N SER A 446 14.37 -6.91 -12.42
CA SER A 446 15.21 -6.82 -11.22
C SER A 446 14.60 -7.58 -10.04
N ASP A 447 15.35 -7.68 -8.93
CA ASP A 447 14.84 -8.20 -7.66
C ASP A 447 13.59 -7.41 -7.19
N LEU A 448 13.59 -6.07 -7.36
CA LEU A 448 12.43 -5.22 -7.08
C LEU A 448 11.26 -5.54 -8.01
N GLY A 449 11.54 -5.74 -9.30
CA GLY A 449 10.52 -6.14 -10.28
C GLY A 449 9.86 -7.47 -9.92
N GLY A 450 10.66 -8.48 -9.54
CA GLY A 450 10.16 -9.78 -9.07
C GLY A 450 9.31 -9.67 -7.79
N ARG A 451 9.77 -8.89 -6.80
CA ARG A 451 8.97 -8.60 -5.60
C ARG A 451 7.67 -7.88 -5.95
N GLY A 452 7.76 -6.90 -6.85
CA GLY A 452 6.61 -6.12 -7.31
C GLY A 452 5.55 -7.00 -7.98
N GLU A 453 5.96 -7.94 -8.82
CA GLU A 453 5.05 -8.90 -9.45
C GLU A 453 4.39 -9.81 -8.43
N LEU A 454 5.16 -10.39 -7.50
CA LEU A 454 4.63 -11.25 -6.45
C LEU A 454 3.67 -10.48 -5.53
N TYR A 455 4.00 -9.24 -5.16
CA TYR A 455 3.16 -8.36 -4.38
C TYR A 455 1.80 -8.15 -5.05
N GLU A 456 1.78 -7.82 -6.34
CA GLU A 456 0.53 -7.56 -7.07
C GLU A 456 -0.35 -8.81 -7.23
N ARG A 457 0.24 -10.00 -7.21
CA ARG A 457 -0.52 -11.26 -7.25
C ARG A 457 -1.30 -11.53 -5.98
N PHE A 458 -0.83 -11.07 -4.83
CA PHE A 458 -1.34 -11.54 -3.54
C PHE A 458 -1.87 -10.46 -2.60
N TYR A 459 -1.46 -9.19 -2.71
CA TYR A 459 -1.85 -8.17 -1.73
C TYR A 459 -3.36 -7.86 -1.73
N LEU A 460 -4.05 -8.08 -2.84
CA LEU A 460 -5.52 -8.00 -2.96
C LEU A 460 -6.23 -9.34 -2.74
N SER A 461 -5.51 -10.36 -2.29
CA SER A 461 -5.90 -11.77 -2.23
C SER A 461 -5.88 -12.49 -3.59
N ASP A 462 -6.00 -13.81 -3.57
CA ASP A 462 -6.04 -14.63 -4.77
C ASP A 462 -7.19 -14.26 -5.70
N SER A 463 -6.91 -14.13 -6.99
CA SER A 463 -7.89 -13.79 -8.02
C SER A 463 -9.13 -14.69 -7.98
N TRP A 464 -8.96 -16.03 -7.87
CA TRP A 464 -10.09 -16.95 -7.88
C TRP A 464 -11.00 -16.78 -6.64
N ARG A 465 -10.42 -16.52 -5.46
CA ARG A 465 -11.19 -16.27 -4.23
C ARG A 465 -11.99 -14.98 -4.35
N MET A 466 -11.39 -13.93 -4.92
CA MET A 466 -12.06 -12.63 -5.07
C MET A 466 -13.16 -12.69 -6.13
N THR A 467 -12.96 -13.41 -7.22
CA THR A 467 -13.99 -13.64 -8.23
C THR A 467 -15.16 -14.44 -7.64
N ALA A 468 -14.88 -15.49 -6.86
CA ALA A 468 -15.90 -16.27 -6.17
C ALA A 468 -16.66 -15.43 -5.12
N LEU A 469 -15.96 -14.59 -4.36
CA LEU A 469 -16.57 -13.67 -3.40
C LEU A 469 -17.49 -12.67 -4.12
N ALA A 470 -17.03 -12.05 -5.20
CA ALA A 470 -17.84 -11.13 -5.99
C ALA A 470 -19.16 -11.78 -6.44
N TYR A 471 -19.12 -13.00 -6.95
CA TYR A 471 -20.33 -13.75 -7.32
C TYR A 471 -21.24 -14.02 -6.10
N LYS A 472 -20.67 -14.41 -4.96
CA LYS A 472 -21.46 -14.72 -3.75
C LYS A 472 -22.26 -13.53 -3.25
N ILE A 473 -21.69 -12.32 -3.29
CA ILE A 473 -22.32 -11.10 -2.76
C ILE A 473 -23.04 -10.27 -3.84
N ALA A 474 -22.86 -10.60 -5.13
CA ALA A 474 -23.54 -9.90 -6.22
C ALA A 474 -25.06 -10.06 -6.11
N ASP A 475 -25.78 -8.97 -6.29
CA ASP A 475 -27.21 -9.01 -6.53
C ASP A 475 -27.49 -9.62 -7.93
N LYS A 476 -28.24 -10.71 -7.97
CA LYS A 476 -28.56 -11.45 -9.18
C LYS A 476 -30.02 -11.29 -9.62
N ALA A 477 -30.85 -10.59 -8.81
CA ALA A 477 -32.28 -10.51 -9.02
C ALA A 477 -32.66 -10.00 -10.43
N PHE A 478 -31.97 -8.95 -10.91
CA PHE A 478 -32.19 -8.44 -12.27
C PHE A 478 -31.80 -9.45 -13.34
N ALA A 479 -30.65 -10.10 -13.20
CA ALA A 479 -30.20 -11.11 -14.19
C ALA A 479 -31.13 -12.33 -14.21
N GLU A 480 -31.59 -12.79 -13.06
CA GLU A 480 -32.55 -13.88 -12.93
C GLU A 480 -33.89 -13.50 -13.57
N SER A 481 -34.40 -12.29 -13.32
CA SER A 481 -35.65 -11.83 -13.90
C SER A 481 -35.66 -11.80 -15.43
N LEU A 482 -34.52 -11.47 -16.05
CA LEU A 482 -34.38 -11.51 -17.51
C LEU A 482 -34.51 -12.92 -18.08
N VAL A 483 -34.06 -13.94 -17.37
CA VAL A 483 -34.18 -15.33 -17.79
C VAL A 483 -35.61 -15.84 -17.54
N GLU A 484 -36.14 -15.57 -16.35
CA GLU A 484 -37.48 -16.05 -15.94
C GLU A 484 -38.60 -15.56 -16.87
N GLN A 485 -38.51 -14.33 -17.40
CA GLN A 485 -39.52 -13.85 -18.36
C GLN A 485 -39.65 -14.76 -19.59
N PHE A 486 -38.57 -15.39 -20.07
CA PHE A 486 -38.60 -16.29 -21.22
C PHE A 486 -38.98 -17.74 -20.87
N LEU A 487 -38.80 -18.14 -19.59
CA LEU A 487 -39.24 -19.44 -19.08
C LEU A 487 -40.75 -19.47 -18.83
N GLN A 488 -41.39 -18.30 -18.62
CA GLN A 488 -42.83 -18.19 -18.41
C GLN A 488 -43.66 -18.06 -19.68
N GLU A 489 -43.03 -17.85 -20.83
CA GLU A 489 -43.72 -17.85 -22.12
C GLU A 489 -44.25 -19.25 -22.44
N GLN A 490 -45.60 -19.39 -22.53
CA GLN A 490 -46.22 -20.65 -22.88
C GLN A 490 -45.97 -20.99 -24.37
N PRO A 491 -45.76 -22.26 -24.74
CA PRO A 491 -45.68 -22.63 -26.14
C PRO A 491 -46.99 -22.32 -26.83
N SER A 492 -46.94 -21.50 -27.89
CA SER A 492 -48.06 -21.06 -28.74
C SER A 492 -48.67 -22.23 -29.51
#